data_5271969e8b903fad6c92dc352c8a7677
#
_entry.id   5271969e8b903fad6c92dc352c8a7677
#
_cell.length_a   1.000
_cell.length_b   1.000
_cell.length_c   1.000
_cell.angle_alpha   90.00
_cell.angle_beta   90.00
_cell.angle_gamma   90.00
#
_symmetry.space_group_name_H-M   'P 1'
#
loop_
_entity.id
_entity.type
_entity.pdbx_description
1 polymer ?
#
loop_
_entity_poly.entity_id
_entity_poly.type
_entity_poly.pdbx_seq_one_letter_code
_entity_poly.pdbx_strand_id
1 'polypeptide(L)'
;MKKELDNINPKQILMVGNSFVYYNNGMHNPLIKMIRSTHTMRDAYKIRSITINGSSLTWHDIRSYVTNPNIGSFGFTKENKLKKIKKTPFDLAIMHDCSRCPVDDSRKKIFHKIVAAHVKTLREKNIEPMLMMTWPYKDSPNMTKKLAREYVKAANKNKILVAPVGLAFAEINKNFPEINLYTSDLRHPSKEGTYLAACVLYASIYKMNPEGNKVKFDIDSKTRKTLQKVAWITHQNFYKGR
;
A
#
# COMPACT_ATOMS: atom_id res chain seq x y z
N MET A 1 -18.54 4.47 -4.11
CA MET A 1 -17.13 4.03 -4.01
C MET A 1 -17.07 2.53 -3.85
N LYS A 2 -16.13 1.85 -4.52
CA LYS A 2 -15.89 0.41 -4.31
C LYS A 2 -15.46 0.19 -2.85
N LYS A 3 -16.06 -0.78 -2.16
CA LYS A 3 -15.86 -1.03 -0.73
C LYS A 3 -15.05 -2.30 -0.44
N GLU A 4 -14.90 -3.16 -1.44
CA GLU A 4 -14.16 -4.43 -1.34
C GLU A 4 -13.57 -4.83 -2.69
N LEU A 5 -12.62 -5.73 -2.68
CA LEU A 5 -12.06 -6.36 -3.87
C LEU A 5 -13.05 -7.38 -4.44
N ASP A 6 -12.99 -7.63 -5.75
CA ASP A 6 -13.74 -8.72 -6.39
C ASP A 6 -13.15 -10.08 -5.95
N ASN A 7 -11.82 -10.16 -5.89
CA ASN A 7 -11.13 -11.26 -5.23
C ASN A 7 -10.90 -10.94 -3.73
N ILE A 8 -11.74 -11.44 -2.87
CA ILE A 8 -11.67 -11.19 -1.42
C ILE A 8 -10.45 -11.83 -0.73
N ASN A 9 -9.70 -12.67 -1.42
CA ASN A 9 -8.54 -13.37 -0.87
C ASN A 9 -7.35 -13.45 -1.85
N PRO A 10 -6.82 -12.30 -2.30
CA PRO A 10 -5.70 -12.27 -3.23
C PRO A 10 -4.44 -12.84 -2.59
N LYS A 11 -3.78 -13.77 -3.29
CA LYS A 11 -2.58 -14.48 -2.80
C LYS A 11 -1.29 -13.91 -3.38
N GLN A 12 -1.33 -13.44 -4.62
CA GLN A 12 -0.17 -12.92 -5.34
C GLN A 12 -0.33 -11.42 -5.55
N ILE A 13 0.36 -10.63 -4.73
CA ILE A 13 0.21 -9.18 -4.69
C ILE A 13 1.44 -8.52 -5.31
N LEU A 14 1.22 -7.57 -6.21
CA LEU A 14 2.22 -6.64 -6.71
C LEU A 14 2.04 -5.28 -6.03
N MET A 15 3.11 -4.73 -5.46
CA MET A 15 3.15 -3.34 -5.00
C MET A 15 4.02 -2.52 -5.96
N VAL A 16 3.47 -1.43 -6.47
CA VAL A 16 4.16 -0.53 -7.39
C VAL A 16 4.20 0.86 -6.80
N GLY A 17 5.38 1.44 -6.74
CA GLY A 17 5.57 2.77 -6.18
C GLY A 17 7.02 3.20 -6.04
N ASN A 18 7.30 3.92 -4.99
CA ASN A 18 8.60 4.55 -4.73
C ASN A 18 9.09 4.29 -3.31
N SER A 19 9.94 5.16 -2.78
CA SER A 19 10.53 5.06 -1.44
C SER A 19 9.50 4.91 -0.32
N PHE A 20 8.29 5.36 -0.48
CA PHE A 20 7.23 5.16 0.52
C PHE A 20 6.92 3.69 0.79
N VAL A 21 7.19 2.81 -0.16
CA VAL A 21 6.96 1.36 -0.02
C VAL A 21 8.18 0.61 0.48
N TYR A 22 9.40 1.00 0.12
CA TYR A 22 10.60 0.21 0.45
C TYR A 22 11.31 0.61 1.75
N TYR A 23 11.01 1.76 2.35
CA TYR A 23 11.60 2.14 3.64
C TYR A 23 11.34 1.07 4.72
N ASN A 24 12.26 0.98 5.71
CA ASN A 24 12.19 0.06 6.85
C ASN A 24 12.03 -1.41 6.42
N ASN A 25 12.85 -1.87 5.50
CA ASN A 25 12.77 -3.22 4.94
C ASN A 25 11.49 -3.50 4.12
N GLY A 26 10.81 -2.45 3.70
CA GLY A 26 9.64 -2.50 2.85
C GLY A 26 8.33 -2.80 3.58
N MET A 27 7.32 -2.06 3.20
CA MET A 27 5.95 -2.20 3.71
C MET A 27 5.36 -3.60 3.48
N HIS A 28 5.83 -4.30 2.45
CA HIS A 28 5.44 -5.67 2.15
C HIS A 28 5.78 -6.66 3.27
N ASN A 29 6.84 -6.38 4.05
CA ASN A 29 7.33 -7.26 5.13
C ASN A 29 6.31 -7.42 6.28
N PRO A 30 5.88 -6.34 6.99
CA PRO A 30 4.84 -6.48 8.01
C PRO A 30 3.52 -6.96 7.40
N LEU A 31 3.16 -6.53 6.19
CA LEU A 31 1.91 -6.93 5.54
C LEU A 31 1.86 -8.44 5.27
N ILE A 32 2.90 -9.02 4.66
CA ILE A 32 2.91 -10.48 4.37
C ILE A 32 2.95 -11.31 5.65
N LYS A 33 3.64 -10.85 6.70
CA LYS A 33 3.65 -11.53 7.98
C LYS A 33 2.26 -11.55 8.62
N MET A 34 1.52 -10.42 8.59
CA MET A 34 0.13 -10.36 9.07
C MET A 34 -0.77 -11.31 8.29
N ILE A 35 -0.70 -11.29 6.96
CA ILE A 35 -1.48 -12.19 6.10
C ILE A 35 -1.21 -13.65 6.47
N ARG A 36 0.06 -14.04 6.50
CA ARG A 36 0.46 -15.42 6.79
C ARG A 36 0.14 -15.87 8.21
N SER A 37 0.02 -14.97 9.17
CA SER A 37 -0.35 -15.31 10.55
C SER A 37 -1.82 -15.65 10.72
N THR A 38 -2.66 -15.28 9.76
CA THR A 38 -4.12 -15.42 9.82
C THR A 38 -4.71 -16.37 8.79
N HIS A 39 -3.88 -16.88 7.88
CA HIS A 39 -4.30 -17.80 6.82
C HIS A 39 -3.59 -19.15 6.92
N THR A 40 -4.29 -20.22 6.61
CA THR A 40 -3.78 -21.60 6.72
C THR A 40 -2.74 -21.92 5.64
N MET A 41 -2.96 -21.49 4.40
CA MET A 41 -2.06 -21.74 3.26
C MET A 41 -0.97 -20.66 3.15
N ARG A 42 -0.15 -20.54 4.18
CA ARG A 42 0.82 -19.44 4.35
C ARG A 42 1.74 -19.18 3.15
N ASP A 43 2.26 -20.24 2.56
CA ASP A 43 3.24 -20.17 1.46
C ASP A 43 2.63 -19.78 0.11
N ALA A 44 1.30 -19.86 -0.01
CA ALA A 44 0.59 -19.40 -1.19
C ALA A 44 0.60 -17.86 -1.30
N TYR A 45 0.69 -17.16 -0.17
CA TYR A 45 0.68 -15.69 -0.14
C TYR A 45 2.07 -15.13 -0.38
N LYS A 46 2.19 -14.29 -1.41
CA LYS A 46 3.43 -13.61 -1.79
C LYS A 46 3.16 -12.18 -2.15
N ILE A 47 4.03 -11.29 -1.71
CA ILE A 47 4.03 -9.89 -2.12
C ILE A 47 5.35 -9.60 -2.83
N ARG A 48 5.29 -8.97 -3.98
CA ARG A 48 6.45 -8.46 -4.71
C ARG A 48 6.32 -6.96 -4.85
N SER A 49 7.43 -6.26 -4.67
CA SER A 49 7.47 -4.81 -4.83
C SER A 49 8.35 -4.44 -6.02
N ILE A 50 7.84 -3.56 -6.87
CA ILE A 50 8.64 -2.89 -7.91
C ILE A 50 8.61 -1.41 -7.58
N THR A 51 9.78 -0.89 -7.22
CA THR A 51 9.90 0.48 -6.74
C THR A 51 11.03 1.20 -7.48
N ILE A 52 10.79 2.46 -7.82
CA ILE A 52 11.78 3.38 -8.38
C ILE A 52 11.86 4.57 -7.45
N ASN A 53 13.05 4.90 -6.97
CA ASN A 53 13.23 6.00 -6.02
C ASN A 53 12.74 7.33 -6.62
N GLY A 54 11.95 8.07 -5.84
CA GLY A 54 11.41 9.38 -6.26
C GLY A 54 10.40 9.34 -7.40
N SER A 55 10.01 8.16 -7.88
CA SER A 55 9.14 8.05 -9.06
C SER A 55 7.73 8.55 -8.85
N SER A 56 7.13 9.01 -9.94
CA SER A 56 5.69 9.03 -10.12
C SER A 56 5.21 7.77 -10.86
N LEU A 57 3.91 7.52 -10.86
CA LEU A 57 3.32 6.38 -11.60
C LEU A 57 3.62 6.43 -13.12
N THR A 58 3.92 7.59 -13.67
CA THR A 58 4.30 7.73 -15.08
C THR A 58 5.62 7.08 -15.45
N TRP A 59 6.48 6.77 -14.48
CA TRP A 59 7.78 6.13 -14.69
C TRP A 59 7.66 4.59 -14.75
N HIS A 60 6.51 4.05 -14.35
CA HIS A 60 6.29 2.61 -14.25
C HIS A 60 5.66 2.04 -15.51
N ASP A 61 6.34 1.11 -16.15
CA ASP A 61 5.76 0.27 -17.22
C ASP A 61 5.06 -0.96 -16.63
N ILE A 62 3.82 -0.74 -16.18
CA ILE A 62 3.00 -1.79 -15.57
C ILE A 62 2.81 -2.98 -16.53
N ARG A 63 2.68 -2.73 -17.82
CA ARG A 63 2.52 -3.79 -18.83
C ARG A 63 3.74 -4.71 -18.82
N SER A 64 4.93 -4.15 -18.86
CA SER A 64 6.17 -4.91 -18.79
C SER A 64 6.28 -5.71 -17.49
N TYR A 65 5.91 -5.11 -16.36
CA TYR A 65 6.00 -5.77 -15.05
C TYR A 65 5.16 -7.04 -14.97
N VAL A 66 4.02 -7.07 -15.62
CA VAL A 66 3.08 -8.19 -15.52
C VAL A 66 3.18 -9.18 -16.70
N THR A 67 3.79 -8.79 -17.82
CA THR A 67 3.87 -9.64 -19.03
C THR A 67 5.28 -10.11 -19.38
N ASN A 68 6.31 -9.29 -19.13
CA ASN A 68 7.67 -9.61 -19.57
C ASN A 68 8.24 -10.80 -18.74
N PRO A 69 8.56 -11.94 -19.39
CA PRO A 69 9.10 -13.10 -18.70
C PRO A 69 10.51 -12.89 -18.15
N ASN A 70 11.23 -11.89 -18.65
CA ASN A 70 12.60 -11.57 -18.21
C ASN A 70 12.61 -10.75 -16.92
N ILE A 71 11.49 -10.10 -16.55
CA ILE A 71 11.34 -9.47 -15.25
C ILE A 71 11.02 -10.56 -14.24
N GLY A 72 12.04 -11.06 -13.57
CA GLY A 72 11.97 -12.18 -12.63
C GLY A 72 12.09 -11.73 -11.18
N SER A 73 11.72 -12.63 -10.29
CA SER A 73 12.06 -12.56 -8.87
C SER A 73 13.21 -13.52 -8.59
N PHE A 74 14.11 -13.09 -7.71
CA PHE A 74 15.21 -13.92 -7.24
C PHE A 74 15.10 -14.08 -5.73
N GLY A 75 15.60 -15.18 -5.22
CA GLY A 75 15.75 -15.47 -3.81
C GLY A 75 17.05 -16.23 -3.58
N PHE A 76 17.35 -16.51 -2.34
CA PHE A 76 18.52 -17.30 -1.97
C PHE A 76 18.09 -18.68 -1.50
N THR A 77 18.88 -19.71 -1.84
CA THR A 77 18.76 -21.04 -1.25
C THR A 77 19.28 -21.00 0.19
N LYS A 78 19.13 -22.12 0.92
CA LYS A 78 19.71 -22.27 2.27
C LYS A 78 21.24 -22.12 2.27
N GLU A 79 21.87 -22.42 1.14
CA GLU A 79 23.32 -22.30 0.91
C GLU A 79 23.74 -20.94 0.36
N ASN A 80 22.89 -19.92 0.47
CA ASN A 80 23.10 -18.54 -0.05
C ASN A 80 23.37 -18.44 -1.57
N LYS A 81 22.91 -19.42 -2.35
CA LYS A 81 22.99 -19.37 -3.82
C LYS A 81 21.77 -18.65 -4.38
N LEU A 82 21.99 -17.77 -5.36
CA LEU A 82 20.91 -17.08 -6.07
C LEU A 82 20.04 -18.08 -6.83
N LYS A 83 18.74 -18.05 -6.58
CA LYS A 83 17.75 -18.88 -7.26
C LYS A 83 16.69 -18.02 -7.92
N LYS A 84 16.45 -18.25 -9.22
CA LYS A 84 15.32 -17.63 -9.93
C LYS A 84 14.02 -18.22 -9.41
N ILE A 85 13.08 -17.34 -9.00
CA ILE A 85 11.75 -17.75 -8.56
C ILE A 85 10.81 -17.70 -9.77
N LYS A 86 10.08 -18.80 -10.01
CA LYS A 86 9.07 -18.87 -11.08
C LYS A 86 8.05 -17.75 -10.91
N LYS A 87 7.82 -16.96 -11.96
CA LYS A 87 6.82 -15.91 -11.97
C LYS A 87 5.43 -16.56 -11.91
N THR A 88 4.64 -16.16 -10.94
CA THR A 88 3.22 -16.50 -10.86
C THR A 88 2.39 -15.27 -11.26
N PRO A 89 1.27 -15.43 -11.93
CA PRO A 89 0.34 -14.32 -12.18
C PRO A 89 0.00 -13.61 -10.87
N PHE A 90 -0.19 -12.29 -10.95
CA PHE A 90 -0.66 -11.51 -9.81
C PHE A 90 -2.19 -11.52 -9.76
N ASP A 91 -2.74 -11.53 -8.55
CA ASP A 91 -4.18 -11.39 -8.31
C ASP A 91 -4.55 -9.90 -8.10
N LEU A 92 -3.65 -9.17 -7.46
CA LEU A 92 -3.86 -7.79 -7.03
C LEU A 92 -2.62 -6.94 -7.33
N ALA A 93 -2.81 -5.73 -7.84
CA ALA A 93 -1.77 -4.71 -7.96
C ALA A 93 -2.14 -3.46 -7.15
N ILE A 94 -1.32 -3.14 -6.15
CA ILE A 94 -1.46 -1.95 -5.30
C ILE A 94 -0.52 -0.88 -5.84
N MET A 95 -1.06 0.28 -6.17
CA MET A 95 -0.31 1.39 -6.75
C MET A 95 -0.46 2.66 -5.91
N HIS A 96 0.57 3.48 -5.88
CA HIS A 96 0.49 4.86 -5.39
C HIS A 96 1.39 5.77 -6.24
N ASP A 97 1.04 7.03 -6.31
CA ASP A 97 1.85 8.03 -7.03
C ASP A 97 2.87 8.72 -6.10
N CYS A 98 3.64 9.63 -6.63
CA CYS A 98 4.53 10.47 -5.83
C CYS A 98 3.73 11.24 -4.77
N SER A 99 4.37 11.64 -3.69
CA SER A 99 3.71 12.26 -2.53
C SER A 99 2.87 13.49 -2.87
N ARG A 100 3.32 14.32 -3.81
CA ARG A 100 2.62 15.54 -4.24
C ARG A 100 1.89 15.43 -5.56
N CYS A 101 2.16 14.40 -6.39
CA CYS A 101 1.56 14.29 -7.72
C CYS A 101 0.02 14.40 -7.72
N PRO A 102 -0.71 13.79 -6.77
CA PRO A 102 -2.16 13.90 -6.75
C PRO A 102 -2.70 15.29 -6.37
N VAL A 103 -1.88 16.12 -5.68
CA VAL A 103 -2.35 17.41 -5.12
C VAL A 103 -1.71 18.64 -5.76
N ASP A 104 -0.70 18.44 -6.58
CA ASP A 104 -0.04 19.48 -7.35
C ASP A 104 -0.89 19.85 -8.57
N ASP A 105 -1.18 21.13 -8.77
CA ASP A 105 -2.11 21.58 -9.82
C ASP A 105 -1.63 21.25 -11.24
N SER A 106 -0.33 21.19 -11.46
CA SER A 106 0.27 20.82 -12.73
C SER A 106 0.25 19.31 -12.97
N ARG A 107 0.29 18.48 -11.93
CA ARG A 107 0.47 17.00 -11.99
C ARG A 107 -0.81 16.20 -11.75
N LYS A 108 -1.80 16.75 -11.03
CA LYS A 108 -3.04 16.02 -10.69
C LYS A 108 -3.80 15.49 -11.90
N LYS A 109 -3.80 16.22 -13.03
CA LYS A 109 -4.41 15.73 -14.29
C LYS A 109 -3.66 14.51 -14.82
N ILE A 110 -2.33 14.53 -14.72
CA ILE A 110 -1.45 13.41 -15.11
C ILE A 110 -1.70 12.21 -14.20
N PHE A 111 -1.80 12.42 -12.87
CA PHE A 111 -2.15 11.37 -11.92
C PHE A 111 -3.44 10.64 -12.32
N HIS A 112 -4.52 11.36 -12.60
CA HIS A 112 -5.78 10.74 -13.00
C HIS A 112 -5.67 9.98 -14.34
N LYS A 113 -4.92 10.52 -15.30
CA LYS A 113 -4.70 9.89 -16.61
C LYS A 113 -3.90 8.60 -16.48
N ILE A 114 -2.81 8.62 -15.72
CA ILE A 114 -1.93 7.45 -15.58
C ILE A 114 -2.59 6.34 -14.75
N VAL A 115 -3.34 6.69 -13.69
CA VAL A 115 -4.13 5.70 -12.95
C VAL A 115 -5.11 4.99 -13.87
N ALA A 116 -5.83 5.71 -14.72
CA ALA A 116 -6.78 5.11 -15.67
C ALA A 116 -6.08 4.18 -16.67
N ALA A 117 -4.92 4.58 -17.19
CA ALA A 117 -4.13 3.76 -18.11
C ALA A 117 -3.64 2.47 -17.45
N HIS A 118 -3.10 2.55 -16.22
CA HIS A 118 -2.62 1.39 -15.48
C HIS A 118 -3.76 0.45 -15.08
N VAL A 119 -4.91 0.99 -14.66
CA VAL A 119 -6.12 0.19 -14.38
C VAL A 119 -6.55 -0.60 -15.61
N LYS A 120 -6.59 0.03 -16.79
CA LYS A 120 -6.90 -0.65 -18.06
C LYS A 120 -5.92 -1.80 -18.30
N THR A 121 -4.62 -1.53 -18.24
CA THR A 121 -3.57 -2.53 -18.46
C THR A 121 -3.67 -3.72 -17.52
N LEU A 122 -3.93 -3.47 -16.21
CA LEU A 122 -4.05 -4.54 -15.22
C LEU A 122 -5.29 -5.42 -15.47
N ARG A 123 -6.43 -4.80 -15.77
CA ARG A 123 -7.67 -5.53 -16.11
C ARG A 123 -7.54 -6.40 -17.36
N GLU A 124 -6.83 -5.91 -18.40
CA GLU A 124 -6.51 -6.73 -19.59
C GLU A 124 -5.70 -7.99 -19.25
N LYS A 125 -5.10 -8.04 -18.06
CA LYS A 125 -4.30 -9.18 -17.56
C LYS A 125 -4.99 -9.92 -16.41
N ASN A 126 -6.27 -9.68 -16.18
CA ASN A 126 -7.05 -10.25 -15.08
C ASN A 126 -6.43 -9.98 -13.69
N ILE A 127 -5.77 -8.83 -13.53
CA ILE A 127 -5.18 -8.40 -12.27
C ILE A 127 -6.05 -7.28 -11.71
N GLU A 128 -6.52 -7.45 -10.48
CA GLU A 128 -7.33 -6.43 -9.83
C GLU A 128 -6.48 -5.21 -9.42
N PRO A 129 -6.83 -3.99 -9.85
CA PRO A 129 -6.10 -2.79 -9.46
C PRO A 129 -6.66 -2.18 -8.17
N MET A 130 -5.75 -1.67 -7.33
CA MET A 130 -6.06 -0.97 -6.10
C MET A 130 -5.13 0.23 -5.91
N LEU A 131 -5.63 1.29 -5.30
CA LEU A 131 -4.80 2.43 -4.89
C LEU A 131 -4.49 2.38 -3.39
N MET A 132 -3.28 2.76 -3.05
CA MET A 132 -2.89 3.12 -1.69
C MET A 132 -2.83 4.66 -1.61
N MET A 133 -3.72 5.26 -0.82
CA MET A 133 -3.67 6.69 -0.54
C MET A 133 -2.40 7.01 0.27
N THR A 134 -1.53 7.84 -0.28
CA THR A 134 -0.35 8.32 0.43
C THR A 134 -0.74 9.29 1.55
N TRP A 135 0.21 9.60 2.43
CA TRP A 135 0.02 10.45 3.60
C TRP A 135 0.56 11.87 3.37
N PRO A 136 0.09 12.84 4.16
CA PRO A 136 0.62 14.21 4.12
C PRO A 136 2.05 14.25 4.64
N TYR A 137 2.80 15.27 4.29
CA TYR A 137 4.02 15.59 5.01
C TYR A 137 3.69 16.00 6.45
N LYS A 138 4.57 15.74 7.40
CA LYS A 138 4.34 16.08 8.81
C LYS A 138 4.13 17.57 9.02
N ASP A 139 4.88 18.39 8.29
CA ASP A 139 4.82 19.86 8.28
C ASP A 139 3.70 20.45 7.39
N SER A 140 2.97 19.58 6.68
CA SER A 140 1.93 20.01 5.74
C SER A 140 0.61 19.22 5.91
N PRO A 141 -0.01 19.24 7.10
CA PRO A 141 -1.19 18.42 7.42
C PRO A 141 -2.40 18.72 6.52
N ASN A 142 -2.48 19.92 5.95
CA ASN A 142 -3.53 20.32 5.01
C ASN A 142 -3.54 19.48 3.71
N MET A 143 -2.44 18.79 3.39
CA MET A 143 -2.40 17.86 2.26
C MET A 143 -3.39 16.70 2.44
N THR A 144 -3.74 16.31 3.66
CA THR A 144 -4.61 15.15 3.95
C THR A 144 -5.93 15.22 3.17
N LYS A 145 -6.65 16.34 3.30
CA LYS A 145 -7.96 16.53 2.63
C LYS A 145 -7.81 16.51 1.10
N LYS A 146 -6.75 17.12 0.59
CA LYS A 146 -6.47 17.17 -0.86
C LYS A 146 -6.13 15.78 -1.40
N LEU A 147 -5.24 15.04 -0.73
CA LEU A 147 -4.90 13.67 -1.09
C LEU A 147 -6.13 12.77 -1.07
N ALA A 148 -6.91 12.78 0.01
CA ALA A 148 -8.12 11.98 0.13
C ALA A 148 -9.10 12.26 -1.02
N ARG A 149 -9.34 13.53 -1.35
CA ARG A 149 -10.22 13.91 -2.45
C ARG A 149 -9.74 13.34 -3.79
N GLU A 150 -8.48 13.50 -4.13
CA GLU A 150 -7.98 13.10 -5.44
C GLU A 150 -7.85 11.57 -5.58
N TYR A 151 -7.41 10.87 -4.53
CA TYR A 151 -7.39 9.39 -4.53
C TYR A 151 -8.79 8.79 -4.61
N VAL A 152 -9.75 9.31 -3.85
CA VAL A 152 -11.15 8.88 -3.91
C VAL A 152 -11.77 9.16 -5.28
N LYS A 153 -11.50 10.34 -5.86
CA LYS A 153 -11.95 10.68 -7.22
C LYS A 153 -11.39 9.72 -8.27
N ALA A 154 -10.08 9.43 -8.21
CA ALA A 154 -9.44 8.48 -9.11
C ALA A 154 -10.01 7.07 -8.94
N ALA A 155 -10.19 6.61 -7.69
CA ALA A 155 -10.75 5.30 -7.38
C ALA A 155 -12.19 5.17 -7.88
N ASN A 156 -13.05 6.15 -7.64
CA ASN A 156 -14.45 6.14 -8.08
C ASN A 156 -14.57 6.12 -9.60
N LYS A 157 -13.79 6.99 -10.29
CA LYS A 157 -13.80 7.05 -11.76
C LYS A 157 -13.41 5.72 -12.40
N ASN A 158 -12.50 5.00 -11.78
CA ASN A 158 -11.98 3.74 -12.29
C ASN A 158 -12.66 2.51 -11.66
N LYS A 159 -13.61 2.67 -10.73
CA LYS A 159 -14.30 1.59 -10.00
C LYS A 159 -13.30 0.64 -9.32
N ILE A 160 -12.32 1.18 -8.62
CA ILE A 160 -11.28 0.42 -7.89
C ILE A 160 -11.28 0.76 -6.41
N LEU A 161 -10.72 -0.12 -5.60
CA LEU A 161 -10.56 0.09 -4.17
C LEU A 161 -9.43 1.10 -3.89
N VAL A 162 -9.54 1.86 -2.80
CA VAL A 162 -8.45 2.71 -2.29
C VAL A 162 -8.28 2.51 -0.79
N ALA A 163 -7.09 2.09 -0.35
CA ALA A 163 -6.76 2.00 1.08
C ALA A 163 -6.49 3.39 1.67
N PRO A 164 -7.15 3.77 2.77
CA PRO A 164 -7.08 5.12 3.33
C PRO A 164 -5.87 5.36 4.23
N VAL A 165 -4.66 4.97 3.81
CA VAL A 165 -3.45 5.04 4.64
C VAL A 165 -3.17 6.47 5.11
N GLY A 166 -3.29 7.45 4.22
CA GLY A 166 -3.06 8.87 4.58
C GLY A 166 -4.02 9.42 5.63
N LEU A 167 -5.25 8.87 5.71
CA LEU A 167 -6.19 9.24 6.77
C LEU A 167 -5.78 8.66 8.12
N ALA A 168 -5.26 7.43 8.15
CA ALA A 168 -4.75 6.82 9.38
C ALA A 168 -3.51 7.58 9.91
N PHE A 169 -2.62 8.04 9.01
CA PHE A 169 -1.52 8.92 9.40
C PHE A 169 -2.01 10.23 10.04
N ALA A 170 -3.00 10.87 9.42
CA ALA A 170 -3.57 12.10 9.96
C ALA A 170 -4.21 11.89 11.33
N GLU A 171 -4.87 10.74 11.54
CA GLU A 171 -5.48 10.38 12.82
C GLU A 171 -4.44 10.19 13.92
N ILE A 172 -3.34 9.49 13.65
CA ILE A 172 -2.22 9.33 14.60
C ILE A 172 -1.58 10.68 14.89
N ASN A 173 -1.24 11.46 13.87
CA ASN A 173 -0.61 12.77 14.07
C ASN A 173 -1.45 13.72 14.94
N LYS A 174 -2.79 13.60 14.86
CA LYS A 174 -3.72 14.43 15.62
C LYS A 174 -3.90 13.95 17.06
N ASN A 175 -4.12 12.65 17.26
CA ASN A 175 -4.61 12.11 18.53
C ASN A 175 -3.54 11.35 19.34
N PHE A 176 -2.40 11.05 18.73
CA PHE A 176 -1.26 10.34 19.33
C PHE A 176 0.07 10.96 18.88
N PRO A 177 0.29 12.27 19.12
CA PRO A 177 1.44 13.01 18.60
C PRO A 177 2.79 12.49 19.10
N GLU A 178 2.80 11.73 20.20
CA GLU A 178 3.97 11.04 20.74
C GLU A 178 4.46 9.89 19.83
N ILE A 179 3.59 9.35 18.95
CA ILE A 179 3.96 8.32 17.99
C ILE A 179 4.46 8.99 16.71
N ASN A 180 5.77 8.95 16.51
CA ASN A 180 6.37 9.55 15.32
C ASN A 180 6.26 8.60 14.12
N LEU A 181 5.49 8.99 13.11
CA LEU A 181 5.29 8.20 11.88
C LEU A 181 6.30 8.52 10.76
N TYR A 182 7.22 9.45 10.97
CA TYR A 182 8.10 9.97 9.93
C TYR A 182 9.56 9.84 10.28
N THR A 183 10.40 9.77 9.27
CA THR A 183 11.85 9.98 9.39
C THR A 183 12.16 11.47 9.58
N SER A 184 13.43 11.81 9.74
CA SER A 184 13.89 13.20 9.96
C SER A 184 13.53 14.17 8.83
N ASP A 185 13.27 13.64 7.63
CA ASP A 185 12.85 14.46 6.48
C ASP A 185 11.38 14.87 6.48
N LEU A 186 10.60 14.42 7.48
CA LEU A 186 9.17 14.72 7.68
C LEU A 186 8.25 14.18 6.56
N ARG A 187 8.72 13.24 5.75
CA ARG A 187 8.03 12.72 4.55
C ARG A 187 8.01 11.21 4.48
N HIS A 188 9.19 10.58 4.59
CA HIS A 188 9.29 9.12 4.54
C HIS A 188 8.79 8.50 5.84
N PRO A 189 8.26 7.28 5.76
CA PRO A 189 7.70 6.64 6.95
C PRO A 189 8.81 6.17 7.89
N SER A 190 8.60 6.34 9.19
CA SER A 190 9.33 5.62 10.23
C SER A 190 8.95 4.13 10.22
N LYS A 191 9.48 3.35 11.15
CA LYS A 191 9.02 1.97 11.38
C LYS A 191 7.53 1.94 11.73
N GLU A 192 7.08 2.85 12.60
CA GLU A 192 5.69 3.01 13.02
C GLU A 192 4.79 3.36 11.84
N GLY A 193 5.22 4.30 10.99
CA GLY A 193 4.48 4.69 9.78
C GLY A 193 4.37 3.53 8.79
N THR A 194 5.45 2.78 8.56
CA THR A 194 5.44 1.59 7.71
C THR A 194 4.49 0.52 8.24
N TYR A 195 4.48 0.30 9.55
CA TYR A 195 3.59 -0.68 10.18
C TYR A 195 2.13 -0.25 10.12
N LEU A 196 1.83 1.02 10.41
CA LEU A 196 0.48 1.58 10.28
C LEU A 196 -0.07 1.38 8.86
N ALA A 197 0.73 1.73 7.84
CA ALA A 197 0.34 1.54 6.45
C ALA A 197 0.03 0.08 6.12
N ALA A 198 0.86 -0.86 6.61
CA ALA A 198 0.61 -2.29 6.43
C ALA A 198 -0.68 -2.75 7.13
N CYS A 199 -0.99 -2.25 8.34
CA CYS A 199 -2.25 -2.54 9.03
C CYS A 199 -3.47 -2.04 8.24
N VAL A 200 -3.41 -0.83 7.67
CA VAL A 200 -4.50 -0.28 6.85
C VAL A 200 -4.68 -1.08 5.56
N LEU A 201 -3.58 -1.47 4.90
CA LEU A 201 -3.63 -2.32 3.71
C LEU A 201 -4.23 -3.69 4.05
N TYR A 202 -3.80 -4.33 5.14
CA TYR A 202 -4.35 -5.59 5.60
C TYR A 202 -5.87 -5.52 5.82
N ALA A 203 -6.32 -4.49 6.55
CA ALA A 203 -7.75 -4.26 6.78
C ALA A 203 -8.52 -4.00 5.47
N SER A 204 -7.93 -3.24 4.53
CA SER A 204 -8.61 -2.89 3.27
C SER A 204 -8.70 -4.06 2.29
N ILE A 205 -7.67 -4.91 2.22
CA ILE A 205 -7.60 -6.04 1.30
C ILE A 205 -8.48 -7.19 1.78
N TYR A 206 -8.34 -7.58 3.06
CA TYR A 206 -8.96 -8.80 3.59
C TYR A 206 -10.19 -8.56 4.46
N LYS A 207 -10.56 -7.30 4.72
CA LYS A 207 -11.66 -6.95 5.66
C LYS A 207 -11.46 -7.52 7.07
N MET A 208 -10.23 -7.77 7.44
CA MET A 208 -9.87 -8.36 8.73
C MET A 208 -9.32 -7.29 9.68
N ASN A 209 -9.75 -7.36 10.94
CA ASN A 209 -9.23 -6.46 11.98
C ASN A 209 -7.76 -6.79 12.27
N PRO A 210 -6.82 -5.84 12.13
CA PRO A 210 -5.42 -6.05 12.49
C PRO A 210 -5.18 -6.09 14.02
N GLU A 211 -6.15 -5.68 14.85
CA GLU A 211 -6.00 -5.71 16.30
C GLU A 211 -5.77 -7.14 16.80
N GLY A 212 -4.86 -7.27 17.74
CA GLY A 212 -4.47 -8.57 18.29
C GLY A 212 -3.55 -9.40 17.37
N ASN A 213 -3.20 -8.92 16.18
CA ASN A 213 -2.22 -9.61 15.36
C ASN A 213 -0.86 -9.65 16.07
N LYS A 214 -0.34 -10.86 16.27
CA LYS A 214 0.87 -11.13 17.09
C LYS A 214 2.18 -10.92 16.34
N VAL A 215 2.13 -10.53 15.08
CA VAL A 215 3.35 -10.29 14.29
C VAL A 215 4.20 -9.21 14.95
N LYS A 216 5.40 -9.62 15.34
CA LYS A 216 6.39 -8.70 15.89
C LYS A 216 7.01 -7.90 14.75
N PHE A 217 6.92 -6.60 14.86
CA PHE A 217 7.70 -5.63 14.11
C PHE A 217 8.44 -4.82 15.17
N ASP A 218 9.63 -4.37 14.91
CA ASP A 218 10.50 -3.69 15.89
C ASP A 218 9.89 -2.36 16.40
N ILE A 219 8.78 -2.49 17.12
CA ILE A 219 7.94 -1.44 17.70
C ILE A 219 7.43 -1.96 19.04
N ASP A 220 7.38 -1.12 20.06
CA ASP A 220 6.86 -1.48 21.37
C ASP A 220 5.38 -1.92 21.32
N SER A 221 4.97 -2.69 22.32
CA SER A 221 3.65 -3.32 22.35
C SER A 221 2.49 -2.31 22.44
N LYS A 222 2.68 -1.19 23.16
CA LYS A 222 1.63 -0.16 23.34
C LYS A 222 1.41 0.58 22.04
N THR A 223 2.48 1.06 21.41
CA THR A 223 2.43 1.72 20.09
C THR A 223 1.82 0.81 19.05
N ARG A 224 2.26 -0.45 18.97
CA ARG A 224 1.71 -1.43 18.03
C ARG A 224 0.19 -1.59 18.16
N LYS A 225 -0.33 -1.74 19.39
CA LYS A 225 -1.78 -1.86 19.63
C LYS A 225 -2.54 -0.61 19.18
N THR A 226 -1.99 0.59 19.45
CA THR A 226 -2.58 1.86 19.01
C THR A 226 -2.65 1.93 17.49
N LEU A 227 -1.56 1.61 16.79
CA LEU A 227 -1.51 1.61 15.32
C LEU A 227 -2.51 0.63 14.71
N GLN A 228 -2.63 -0.58 15.25
CA GLN A 228 -3.61 -1.58 14.81
C GLN A 228 -5.05 -1.05 14.98
N LYS A 229 -5.37 -0.51 16.16
CA LYS A 229 -6.69 0.06 16.48
C LYS A 229 -7.06 1.21 15.54
N VAL A 230 -6.14 2.18 15.36
CA VAL A 230 -6.38 3.33 14.46
C VAL A 230 -6.53 2.88 13.02
N ALA A 231 -5.73 1.92 12.55
CA ALA A 231 -5.88 1.35 11.21
C ALA A 231 -7.28 0.76 10.99
N TRP A 232 -7.79 0.00 11.97
CA TRP A 232 -9.13 -0.61 11.88
C TRP A 232 -10.25 0.44 11.89
N ILE A 233 -10.22 1.37 12.84
CA ILE A 233 -11.22 2.44 12.96
C ILE A 233 -11.23 3.29 11.68
N THR A 234 -10.05 3.65 11.16
CA THR A 234 -9.94 4.42 9.91
C THR A 234 -10.55 3.66 8.74
N HIS A 235 -10.25 2.36 8.61
CA HIS A 235 -10.85 1.50 7.60
C HIS A 235 -12.38 1.49 7.70
N GLN A 236 -12.92 1.21 8.88
CA GLN A 236 -14.37 1.17 9.10
C GLN A 236 -15.04 2.49 8.75
N ASN A 237 -14.54 3.61 9.28
CA ASN A 237 -15.14 4.92 9.07
C ASN A 237 -15.07 5.35 7.60
N PHE A 238 -13.98 5.02 6.91
CA PHE A 238 -13.80 5.37 5.50
C PHE A 238 -14.84 4.71 4.60
N TYR A 239 -15.22 3.46 4.87
CA TYR A 239 -16.15 2.72 4.03
C TYR A 239 -17.61 2.75 4.53
N LYS A 240 -17.87 3.10 5.81
CA LYS A 240 -19.24 3.23 6.35
C LYS A 240 -19.96 4.47 5.83
N GLY A 241 -19.29 5.59 5.72
CA GLY A 241 -19.89 6.91 5.46
C GLY A 241 -20.03 7.29 3.98
N ARG A 242 -19.93 6.33 3.04
CA ARG A 242 -19.91 6.67 1.60
C ARG A 242 -20.63 5.67 0.72
#